data_a28ef5fe356c22d77bca77e43cc5ba45
#
_entry.id   a28ef5fe356c22d77bca77e43cc5ba45
#
_cell.length_a   1.000
_cell.length_b   1.000
_cell.length_c   1.000
_cell.angle_alpha   90.00
_cell.angle_beta   90.00
_cell.angle_gamma   90.00
#
_symmetry.space_group_name_H-M   'P 1'
#
loop_
_entity.id
_entity.type
_entity.pdbx_description
1 polymer ?
#
loop_
_entity_poly.entity_id
_entity_poly.type
_entity_poly.pdbx_seq_one_letter_code
_entity_poly.pdbx_strand_id
1 'polypeptide(L)'
;MSLSETMLFNTSIPLLDALALAWFLVGAALYTALADQIAWGKRPMAVVLHDYRLRWMERMLERDNRMADVQIVNSYIRSGSLFISTTLLVLAGIVALLGQIEDLRVIIHDISMAQPASRRLMEFRVFILVLVFVYAFFKFAWCLRQFNY
;
A
#
# COMPACT_ATOMS: atom_id res chain seq x y z
N MET A 1 -22.16 0.61 39.88
CA MET A 1 -21.44 0.66 38.61
C MET A 1 -20.04 1.14 38.91
N SER A 2 -19.08 0.23 38.93
CA SER A 2 -17.76 0.46 39.55
C SER A 2 -16.85 1.25 38.60
N LEU A 3 -16.06 2.19 39.15
CA LEU A 3 -15.06 2.98 38.44
C LEU A 3 -14.04 2.12 37.65
N SER A 4 -13.95 0.84 37.96
CA SER A 4 -13.10 -0.12 37.24
C SER A 4 -13.63 -0.51 35.85
N GLU A 5 -14.93 -0.53 35.63
CA GLU A 5 -15.49 -0.84 34.31
C GLU A 5 -15.36 0.33 33.33
N THR A 6 -15.47 1.58 33.82
CA THR A 6 -15.26 2.78 32.97
C THR A 6 -13.80 2.99 32.54
N MET A 7 -12.85 2.50 33.31
CA MET A 7 -11.42 2.57 32.98
C MET A 7 -11.01 1.53 31.92
N LEU A 8 -11.65 0.37 31.90
CA LEU A 8 -11.36 -0.68 30.92
C LEU A 8 -11.92 -0.40 29.52
N PHE A 9 -13.01 0.39 29.43
CA PHE A 9 -13.57 0.81 28.14
C PHE A 9 -12.75 1.91 27.42
N ASN A 10 -11.82 2.56 28.12
CA ASN A 10 -11.08 3.70 27.59
C ASN A 10 -9.71 3.35 27.00
N THR A 11 -9.27 2.09 27.09
CA THR A 11 -7.94 1.66 26.60
C THR A 11 -8.00 0.49 25.62
N SER A 12 -9.16 -0.12 25.40
CA SER A 12 -9.27 -1.21 24.42
C SER A 12 -9.56 -0.64 23.05
N ILE A 13 -8.71 -0.96 22.09
CA ILE A 13 -9.05 -0.89 20.65
C ILE A 13 -10.38 -1.62 20.52
N PRO A 14 -11.45 -1.01 19.97
CA PRO A 14 -12.72 -1.69 19.81
C PRO A 14 -12.48 -3.02 19.10
N LEU A 15 -13.10 -4.09 19.58
CA LEU A 15 -12.90 -5.44 19.04
C LEU A 15 -13.05 -5.48 17.52
N LEU A 16 -13.94 -4.65 16.98
CA LEU A 16 -14.15 -4.49 15.54
C LEU A 16 -12.93 -3.92 14.81
N ASP A 17 -12.22 -2.95 15.39
CA ASP A 17 -11.01 -2.37 14.78
C ASP A 17 -9.86 -3.38 14.82
N ALA A 18 -9.72 -4.13 15.91
CA ALA A 18 -8.73 -5.20 16.01
C ALA A 18 -9.00 -6.30 14.98
N LEU A 19 -10.26 -6.70 14.83
CA LEU A 19 -10.67 -7.67 13.82
C LEU A 19 -10.44 -7.16 12.39
N ALA A 20 -10.77 -5.90 12.10
CA ALA A 20 -10.55 -5.29 10.78
C ALA A 20 -9.05 -5.23 10.45
N LEU A 21 -8.21 -4.83 11.41
CA LEU A 21 -6.77 -4.80 11.25
C LEU A 21 -6.20 -6.21 11.04
N ALA A 22 -6.62 -7.17 11.85
CA ALA A 22 -6.22 -8.56 11.72
C ALA A 22 -6.61 -9.12 10.35
N TRP A 23 -7.84 -8.86 9.91
CA TRP A 23 -8.33 -9.26 8.58
C TRP A 23 -7.49 -8.65 7.45
N PHE A 24 -7.16 -7.36 7.55
CA PHE A 24 -6.31 -6.69 6.57
C PHE A 24 -4.91 -7.30 6.52
N LEU A 25 -4.27 -7.52 7.68
CA LEU A 25 -2.93 -8.11 7.75
C LEU A 25 -2.92 -9.56 7.25
N VAL A 26 -3.92 -10.36 7.62
CA VAL A 26 -4.07 -11.74 7.14
C VAL A 26 -4.30 -11.75 5.63
N GLY A 27 -5.16 -10.87 5.10
CA GLY A 27 -5.41 -10.74 3.67
C GLY A 27 -4.15 -10.34 2.91
N ALA A 28 -3.37 -9.37 3.41
CA ALA A 28 -2.12 -8.95 2.82
C ALA A 28 -1.05 -10.06 2.86
N ALA A 29 -0.94 -10.78 3.99
CA ALA A 29 -0.02 -11.91 4.13
C ALA A 29 -0.44 -13.08 3.23
N LEU A 30 -1.73 -13.39 3.17
CA LEU A 30 -2.27 -14.44 2.32
C LEU A 30 -2.05 -14.10 0.84
N TYR A 31 -2.30 -12.86 0.44
CA TYR A 31 -2.05 -12.39 -0.93
C TYR A 31 -0.58 -12.53 -1.31
N THR A 32 0.36 -12.10 -0.46
CA THR A 32 1.80 -12.26 -0.72
C THR A 32 2.21 -13.73 -0.76
N ALA A 33 1.73 -14.54 0.18
CA ALA A 33 2.01 -15.97 0.21
C ALA A 33 1.43 -16.71 -1.01
N LEU A 34 0.21 -16.37 -1.45
CA LEU A 34 -0.39 -16.94 -2.66
C LEU A 34 0.35 -16.49 -3.92
N ALA A 35 0.74 -15.21 -4.00
CA ALA A 35 1.53 -14.70 -5.12
C ALA A 35 2.89 -15.42 -5.23
N ASP A 36 3.52 -15.71 -4.08
CA ASP A 36 4.76 -16.47 -4.03
C ASP A 36 4.53 -17.97 -4.29
N GLN A 37 3.41 -18.56 -3.82
CA GLN A 37 3.08 -19.98 -4.03
C GLN A 37 2.61 -20.30 -5.45
N ILE A 38 1.91 -19.38 -6.11
CA ILE A 38 1.60 -19.51 -7.55
C ILE A 38 2.91 -19.53 -8.35
N ALA A 39 3.96 -18.85 -7.83
CA ALA A 39 5.32 -18.97 -8.34
C ALA A 39 6.01 -20.31 -7.95
N TRP A 40 5.55 -21.01 -6.90
CA TRP A 40 6.20 -22.23 -6.38
C TRP A 40 5.90 -23.51 -7.18
N GLY A 41 4.75 -23.58 -7.84
CA GLY A 41 4.40 -24.73 -8.70
C GLY A 41 5.04 -24.73 -10.09
N LYS A 42 5.52 -23.59 -10.54
CA LYS A 42 6.26 -23.36 -11.80
C LYS A 42 7.29 -22.27 -11.48
N ARG A 43 8.52 -22.41 -11.94
CA ARG A 43 9.68 -21.50 -11.74
C ARG A 43 9.32 -20.14 -11.14
N PRO A 44 10.02 -19.65 -10.10
CA PRO A 44 9.73 -18.37 -9.46
C PRO A 44 9.52 -17.27 -10.50
N MET A 45 8.52 -16.41 -10.31
CA MET A 45 8.19 -15.32 -11.25
C MET A 45 9.43 -14.51 -11.64
N ALA A 46 10.36 -14.33 -10.71
CA ALA A 46 11.64 -13.66 -10.95
C ALA A 46 12.50 -14.38 -12.01
N VAL A 47 12.53 -15.71 -12.00
CA VAL A 47 13.29 -16.52 -12.98
C VAL A 47 12.60 -16.46 -14.35
N VAL A 48 11.28 -16.55 -14.38
CA VAL A 48 10.50 -16.43 -15.61
C VAL A 48 10.68 -15.05 -16.24
N LEU A 49 10.58 -13.99 -15.44
CA LEU A 49 10.81 -12.62 -15.91
C LEU A 49 12.26 -12.42 -16.38
N HIS A 50 13.23 -13.03 -15.71
CA HIS A 50 14.64 -12.98 -16.14
C HIS A 50 14.84 -13.65 -17.52
N ASP A 51 14.26 -14.86 -17.73
CA ASP A 51 14.32 -15.54 -19.01
C ASP A 51 13.64 -14.74 -20.13
N TYR A 52 12.48 -14.12 -19.85
CA TYR A 52 11.81 -13.23 -20.81
C TYR A 52 12.63 -11.99 -21.12
N ARG A 53 13.30 -11.40 -20.11
CA ARG A 53 14.18 -10.24 -20.27
C ARG A 53 15.36 -10.56 -21.17
N LEU A 54 16.03 -11.69 -20.96
CA LEU A 54 17.15 -12.14 -21.80
C LEU A 54 16.71 -12.32 -23.26
N ARG A 55 15.60 -13.06 -23.50
CA ARG A 55 15.06 -13.27 -24.84
C ARG A 55 14.62 -11.96 -25.51
N TRP A 56 14.11 -11.02 -24.75
CA TRP A 56 13.73 -9.71 -25.30
C TRP A 56 14.94 -8.91 -25.69
N MET A 57 16.00 -8.93 -24.86
CA MET A 57 17.26 -8.25 -25.17
C MET A 57 17.95 -8.86 -26.40
N GLU A 58 17.97 -10.17 -26.55
CA GLU A 58 18.50 -10.85 -27.74
C GLU A 58 17.74 -10.40 -28.99
N ARG A 59 16.40 -10.40 -28.96
CA ARG A 59 15.59 -9.94 -30.08
C ARG A 59 15.70 -8.45 -30.35
N MET A 60 15.98 -7.65 -29.33
CA MET A 60 16.20 -6.21 -29.49
C MET A 60 17.52 -5.91 -30.22
N LEU A 61 18.53 -6.78 -30.06
CA LEU A 61 19.81 -6.68 -30.77
C LEU A 61 19.68 -6.96 -32.27
N GLU A 62 18.72 -7.83 -32.64
CA GLU A 62 18.45 -8.21 -34.05
C GLU A 62 17.62 -7.16 -34.82
N ARG A 63 16.96 -6.23 -34.10
CA ARG A 63 16.08 -5.22 -34.71
C ARG A 63 16.83 -3.95 -35.12
N ASP A 64 16.62 -3.49 -36.32
CA ASP A 64 17.14 -2.21 -36.81
C ASP A 64 16.47 -1.02 -36.10
N ASN A 65 15.19 -1.14 -35.74
CA ASN A 65 14.43 -0.07 -35.08
C ASN A 65 14.15 -0.40 -33.62
N ARG A 66 14.96 0.15 -32.73
CA ARG A 66 14.84 -0.01 -31.26
C ARG A 66 13.93 1.02 -30.60
N MET A 67 13.37 1.95 -31.36
CA MET A 67 12.60 3.07 -30.81
C MET A 67 11.33 2.60 -30.11
N ALA A 68 10.66 1.56 -30.62
CA ALA A 68 9.47 0.99 -30.01
C ALA A 68 9.78 0.35 -28.64
N ASP A 69 10.90 -0.37 -28.53
CA ASP A 69 11.32 -1.02 -27.29
C ASP A 69 11.62 0.02 -26.18
N VAL A 70 12.31 1.12 -26.55
CA VAL A 70 12.60 2.24 -25.63
C VAL A 70 11.31 2.94 -25.20
N GLN A 71 10.34 3.12 -26.11
CA GLN A 71 9.05 3.72 -25.75
C GLN A 71 8.24 2.86 -24.77
N ILE A 72 8.26 1.54 -24.92
CA ILE A 72 7.59 0.61 -23.99
C ILE A 72 8.19 0.76 -22.59
N VAL A 73 9.52 0.69 -22.47
CA VAL A 73 10.21 0.85 -21.17
C VAL A 73 9.92 2.21 -20.55
N ASN A 74 10.00 3.30 -21.34
CA ASN A 74 9.69 4.64 -20.87
C ASN A 74 8.23 4.79 -20.42
N SER A 75 7.29 4.09 -21.05
CA SER A 75 5.89 4.08 -20.63
C SER A 75 5.72 3.45 -19.26
N TYR A 76 6.40 2.34 -18.97
CA TYR A 76 6.40 1.71 -17.63
C TYR A 76 7.03 2.60 -16.57
N ILE A 77 8.18 3.21 -16.87
CA ILE A 77 8.85 4.15 -15.95
C ILE A 77 7.95 5.35 -15.65
N ARG A 78 7.30 5.91 -16.66
CA ARG A 78 6.37 7.03 -16.50
C ARG A 78 5.17 6.65 -15.63
N SER A 79 4.55 5.51 -15.89
CA SER A 79 3.43 5.01 -15.10
C SER A 79 3.84 4.78 -13.64
N GLY A 80 4.98 4.14 -13.41
CA GLY A 80 5.51 3.92 -12.06
C GLY A 80 5.79 5.23 -11.33
N SER A 81 6.34 6.24 -12.02
CA SER A 81 6.59 7.57 -11.45
C SER A 81 5.30 8.28 -11.05
N LEU A 82 4.22 8.14 -11.84
CA LEU A 82 2.90 8.65 -11.48
C LEU A 82 2.38 8.02 -10.19
N PHE A 83 2.49 6.70 -10.03
CA PHE A 83 2.07 6.00 -8.82
C PHE A 83 2.86 6.46 -7.59
N ILE A 84 4.18 6.67 -7.72
CA ILE A 84 5.02 7.19 -6.63
C ILE A 84 4.57 8.60 -6.25
N SER A 85 4.41 9.50 -7.22
CA SER A 85 4.01 10.89 -6.98
C SER A 85 2.63 10.96 -6.35
N THR A 86 1.68 10.18 -6.84
CA THR A 86 0.33 10.11 -6.28
C THR A 86 0.35 9.56 -4.85
N THR A 87 1.11 8.51 -4.58
CA THR A 87 1.24 7.94 -3.23
C THR A 87 1.84 8.96 -2.26
N LEU A 88 2.85 9.72 -2.69
CA LEU A 88 3.46 10.78 -1.88
C LEU A 88 2.47 11.91 -1.60
N LEU A 89 1.68 12.33 -2.60
CA LEU A 89 0.66 13.36 -2.45
C LEU A 89 -0.42 12.93 -1.45
N VAL A 90 -0.91 11.69 -1.58
CA VAL A 90 -1.90 11.13 -0.65
C VAL A 90 -1.32 11.02 0.75
N LEU A 91 -0.06 10.58 0.87
CA LEU A 91 0.62 10.50 2.17
C LEU A 91 0.72 11.88 2.83
N ALA A 92 1.10 12.92 2.09
CA ALA A 92 1.14 14.29 2.60
C ALA A 92 -0.25 14.74 3.08
N GLY A 93 -1.32 14.44 2.34
CA GLY A 93 -2.69 14.73 2.75
C GLY A 93 -3.09 14.00 4.04
N ILE A 94 -2.75 12.72 4.17
CA ILE A 94 -3.05 11.94 5.38
C ILE A 94 -2.29 12.48 6.59
N VAL A 95 -1.02 12.87 6.42
CA VAL A 95 -0.23 13.49 7.50
C VAL A 95 -0.81 14.85 7.90
N ALA A 96 -1.31 15.65 6.96
CA ALA A 96 -2.01 16.90 7.25
C ALA A 96 -3.28 16.68 8.09
N LEU A 97 -4.02 15.58 7.85
CA LEU A 97 -5.18 15.21 8.64
C LEU A 97 -4.85 14.90 10.11
N LEU A 98 -3.62 14.45 10.42
CA LEU A 98 -3.19 14.28 11.82
C LEU A 98 -3.19 15.59 12.59
N GLY A 99 -2.93 16.71 11.92
CA GLY A 99 -3.02 18.05 12.52
C GLY A 99 -4.46 18.56 12.72
N GLN A 100 -5.45 17.95 12.05
CA GLN A 100 -6.85 18.38 12.01
C GLN A 100 -7.81 17.25 12.45
N ILE A 101 -7.36 16.41 13.37
CA ILE A 101 -8.14 15.23 13.81
C ILE A 101 -9.50 15.61 14.42
N GLU A 102 -9.60 16.75 15.08
CA GLU A 102 -10.85 17.19 15.68
C GLU A 102 -11.89 17.58 14.62
N ASP A 103 -11.46 18.26 13.57
CA ASP A 103 -12.32 18.63 12.44
C ASP A 103 -12.76 17.37 11.66
N LEU A 104 -11.82 16.44 11.46
CA LEU A 104 -12.12 15.15 10.86
C LEU A 104 -13.16 14.35 11.66
N ARG A 105 -13.08 14.40 12.98
CA ARG A 105 -14.00 13.73 13.90
C ARG A 105 -15.43 14.30 13.79
N VAL A 106 -15.58 15.61 13.66
CA VAL A 106 -16.86 16.27 13.44
C VAL A 106 -17.47 15.79 12.12
N ILE A 107 -16.69 15.82 11.03
CA ILE A 107 -17.14 15.40 9.72
C ILE A 107 -17.60 13.93 9.72
N ILE A 108 -16.86 13.05 10.37
CA ILE A 108 -17.20 11.63 10.46
C ILE A 108 -18.43 11.39 11.34
N HIS A 109 -18.61 12.18 12.40
CA HIS A 109 -19.81 12.09 13.26
C HIS A 109 -21.10 12.41 12.49
N ASP A 110 -21.03 13.29 11.51
CA ASP A 110 -22.18 13.65 10.67
C ASP A 110 -22.53 12.54 9.64
N ILE A 111 -21.64 11.56 9.45
CA ILE A 111 -21.89 10.39 8.63
C ILE A 111 -22.71 9.38 9.45
N SER A 112 -23.97 9.22 9.12
CA SER A 112 -24.99 8.45 9.85
C SER A 112 -24.61 7.00 10.20
N MET A 113 -23.60 6.42 9.54
CA MET A 113 -23.15 5.03 9.76
C MET A 113 -21.85 4.94 10.58
N ALA A 114 -21.23 6.06 10.94
CA ALA A 114 -19.95 6.07 11.65
C ALA A 114 -20.19 5.98 13.17
N GLN A 115 -19.54 4.99 13.81
CA GLN A 115 -19.55 4.92 15.27
C GLN A 115 -18.66 6.02 15.86
N PRO A 116 -19.10 6.68 16.96
CA PRO A 116 -18.28 7.70 17.62
C PRO A 116 -16.98 7.07 18.12
N ALA A 117 -15.86 7.57 17.59
CA ALA A 117 -14.54 7.11 17.96
C ALA A 117 -13.85 8.11 18.90
N SER A 118 -13.07 7.60 19.88
CA SER A 118 -12.24 8.47 20.70
C SER A 118 -11.12 9.10 19.85
N ARG A 119 -10.62 10.27 20.24
CA ARG A 119 -9.52 10.96 19.56
C ARG A 119 -8.31 10.04 19.34
N ARG A 120 -7.90 9.30 20.38
CA ARG A 120 -6.77 8.36 20.30
C ARG A 120 -6.99 7.25 19.27
N LEU A 121 -8.22 6.75 19.17
CA LEU A 121 -8.57 5.72 18.19
C LEU A 121 -8.49 6.26 16.75
N MET A 122 -8.93 7.51 16.54
CA MET A 122 -8.79 8.21 15.26
C MET A 122 -7.31 8.38 14.87
N GLU A 123 -6.50 8.90 15.80
CA GLU A 123 -5.06 9.07 15.62
C GLU A 123 -4.41 7.73 15.22
N PHE A 124 -4.78 6.65 15.91
CA PHE A 124 -4.28 5.31 15.62
C PHE A 124 -4.69 4.80 14.22
N ARG A 125 -5.94 4.99 13.82
CA ARG A 125 -6.43 4.62 12.48
C ARG A 125 -5.68 5.37 11.38
N VAL A 126 -5.52 6.68 11.54
CA VAL A 126 -4.77 7.52 10.58
C VAL A 126 -3.30 7.12 10.55
N PHE A 127 -2.69 6.80 11.70
CA PHE A 127 -1.31 6.32 11.76
C PHE A 127 -1.11 5.00 11.00
N ILE A 128 -2.02 4.04 11.14
CA ILE A 128 -1.98 2.79 10.35
C ILE A 128 -2.06 3.11 8.86
N LEU A 129 -2.93 4.03 8.47
CA LEU A 129 -3.08 4.43 7.07
C LEU A 129 -1.78 5.03 6.53
N VAL A 130 -1.09 5.89 7.32
CA VAL A 130 0.24 6.40 6.98
C VAL A 130 1.22 5.27 6.74
N LEU A 131 1.28 4.26 7.63
CA LEU A 131 2.20 3.13 7.48
C LEU A 131 1.94 2.33 6.19
N VAL A 132 0.67 2.11 5.84
CA VAL A 132 0.28 1.42 4.61
C VAL A 132 0.75 2.19 3.38
N PHE A 133 0.56 3.51 3.36
CA PHE A 133 0.98 4.33 2.22
C PHE A 133 2.51 4.48 2.13
N VAL A 134 3.21 4.56 3.26
CA VAL A 134 4.68 4.52 3.31
C VAL A 134 5.19 3.20 2.73
N TYR A 135 4.60 2.08 3.13
CA TYR A 135 4.94 0.77 2.57
C TYR A 135 4.70 0.72 1.06
N ALA A 136 3.54 1.19 0.59
CA ALA A 136 3.21 1.26 -0.83
C ALA A 136 4.22 2.12 -1.61
N PHE A 137 4.58 3.29 -1.07
CA PHE A 137 5.60 4.17 -1.65
C PHE A 137 6.93 3.44 -1.87
N PHE A 138 7.46 2.75 -0.85
CA PHE A 138 8.71 2.00 -0.97
C PHE A 138 8.60 0.85 -1.96
N LYS A 139 7.45 0.18 -2.03
CA LYS A 139 7.22 -0.88 -3.03
C LYS A 139 7.25 -0.35 -4.46
N PHE A 140 6.60 0.78 -4.73
CA PHE A 140 6.65 1.41 -6.05
C PHE A 140 8.05 1.94 -6.39
N ALA A 141 8.73 2.58 -5.43
CA ALA A 141 10.09 3.07 -5.60
C ALA A 141 11.07 1.92 -5.91
N TRP A 142 10.94 0.79 -5.21
CA TRP A 142 11.72 -0.41 -5.47
C TRP A 142 11.43 -0.99 -6.86
N CYS A 143 10.17 -1.03 -7.26
CA CYS A 143 9.76 -1.48 -8.59
C CYS A 143 10.42 -0.63 -9.69
N LEU A 144 10.37 0.70 -9.58
CA LEU A 144 11.03 1.59 -10.55
C LEU A 144 12.55 1.41 -10.58
N ARG A 145 13.17 1.21 -9.43
CA ARG A 145 14.62 0.97 -9.36
C ARG A 145 15.05 -0.22 -10.21
N GLN A 146 14.22 -1.27 -10.26
CA GLN A 146 14.51 -2.46 -11.06
C GLN A 146 14.48 -2.21 -12.59
N PHE A 147 13.79 -1.17 -13.04
CA PHE A 147 13.77 -0.79 -14.47
C PHE A 147 14.94 0.11 -14.88
N ASN A 148 15.64 0.72 -13.91
CA ASN A 148 16.77 1.61 -14.17
C ASN A 148 18.14 0.89 -14.21
N TYR A 149 18.16 -0.43 -13.97
CA TYR A 149 19.31 -1.30 -14.10
C TYR A 149 19.06 -2.34 -15.21
#